data_985de1837dc2baca3ff00571ddf0cee8
#
_entry.id   985de1837dc2baca3ff00571ddf0cee8
#
_cell.length_a   1.000
_cell.length_b   1.000
_cell.length_c   1.000
_cell.angle_alpha   90.00
_cell.angle_beta   90.00
_cell.angle_gamma   90.00
#
_symmetry.space_group_name_H-M   'P 1'
#
loop_
_entity.id
_entity.type
_entity.pdbx_description
1 polymer ?
#
loop_
_entity_poly.entity_id
_entity_poly.type
_entity_poly.pdbx_seq_one_letter_code
_entity_poly.pdbx_strand_id
1 'polypeptide(L)'
;DVYKRQIEKRAAEDKYVNTQELNSILREEIAALLTENNSDDVADFDVPVEKKPYVIMVVGVNGVGKTTTIGKLAYQFKKAGKSVYLGAADTFRAAAVEQLVIWGERVDVPVIKQKMGADPASVAFDTLSSAVANNADVVIIDTAGRLHNKVGLMNELTKIKNVMKKVVPDAPNEVLLVLDGSTGQNAFEQAK
;
A
#
# COMPACT_ATOMS: atom_id res chain seq x y z
N ASP A 1 9.80 16.56 15.55
CA ASP A 1 10.19 17.69 16.44
C ASP A 1 9.01 18.54 16.95
N VAL A 2 7.94 18.70 16.18
CA VAL A 2 6.73 19.42 16.65
C VAL A 2 6.09 18.67 17.80
N TYR A 3 5.90 17.38 17.70
CA TYR A 3 5.29 16.53 18.71
C TYR A 3 6.11 16.45 20.00
N LYS A 4 7.43 16.37 19.89
CA LYS A 4 8.32 16.44 21.06
C LYS A 4 8.12 17.73 21.83
N ARG A 5 8.00 18.87 21.14
CA ARG A 5 7.76 20.19 21.77
C ARG A 5 6.38 20.26 22.43
N GLN A 6 5.35 19.65 21.83
CA GLN A 6 4.01 19.59 22.45
C GLN A 6 4.02 18.79 23.75
N ILE A 7 4.66 17.61 23.75
CA ILE A 7 4.82 16.78 24.94
C ILE A 7 5.62 17.50 26.01
N GLU A 8 6.75 18.11 25.65
CA GLU A 8 7.59 18.89 26.57
C GLU A 8 6.81 20.08 27.18
N LYS A 9 6.02 20.80 26.39
CA LYS A 9 5.19 21.90 26.83
C LYS A 9 4.14 21.44 27.82
N ARG A 10 3.38 20.40 27.53
CA ARG A 10 2.33 19.86 28.38
C ARG A 10 2.91 19.28 29.68
N ALA A 11 4.03 18.54 29.60
CA ALA A 11 4.72 18.04 30.78
C ALA A 11 5.20 19.16 31.71
N ALA A 12 5.58 20.31 31.16
CA ALA A 12 5.97 21.48 31.94
C ALA A 12 4.75 22.22 32.56
N GLU A 13 3.62 22.25 31.84
CA GLU A 13 2.38 22.90 32.31
C GLU A 13 1.69 22.07 33.40
N ASP A 14 1.61 20.75 33.26
CA ASP A 14 0.91 19.85 34.20
C ASP A 14 1.71 19.50 35.46
N LYS A 15 2.98 19.95 35.56
CA LYS A 15 3.86 19.79 36.76
C LYS A 15 3.81 18.37 37.34
N TYR A 16 4.01 17.35 36.50
CA TYR A 16 3.99 15.94 36.95
C TYR A 16 4.91 15.67 38.14
N VAL A 17 4.45 14.82 39.05
CA VAL A 17 5.15 14.53 40.32
C VAL A 17 5.93 13.22 40.22
N ASN A 18 5.54 12.33 39.32
CA ASN A 18 6.16 11.00 39.18
C ASN A 18 6.13 10.47 37.76
N THR A 19 6.87 9.37 37.52
CA THR A 19 7.01 8.73 36.22
C THR A 19 5.68 8.16 35.68
N GLN A 20 4.75 7.79 36.54
CA GLN A 20 3.43 7.23 36.13
C GLN A 20 2.56 8.32 35.52
N GLU A 21 2.54 9.51 36.11
CA GLU A 21 1.83 10.67 35.53
C GLU A 21 2.43 11.09 34.21
N LEU A 22 3.76 11.11 34.08
CA LEU A 22 4.40 11.36 32.78
C LEU A 22 4.01 10.35 31.72
N ASN A 23 3.93 9.07 32.06
CA ASN A 23 3.48 8.02 31.14
C ASN A 23 2.00 8.19 30.76
N SER A 24 1.15 8.69 31.66
CA SER A 24 -0.25 9.00 31.35
C SER A 24 -0.36 10.15 30.36
N ILE A 25 0.36 11.23 30.61
CA ILE A 25 0.45 12.40 29.70
C ILE A 25 0.93 11.97 28.31
N LEU A 26 1.99 11.15 28.24
CA LEU A 26 2.50 10.63 26.97
C LEU A 26 1.46 9.81 26.21
N ARG A 27 0.74 8.94 26.91
CA ARG A 27 -0.32 8.12 26.29
C ARG A 27 -1.47 8.97 25.77
N GLU A 28 -1.90 9.96 26.54
CA GLU A 28 -2.99 10.87 26.15
C GLU A 28 -2.60 11.70 24.92
N GLU A 29 -1.39 12.26 24.91
CA GLU A 29 -0.89 13.04 23.76
C GLU A 29 -0.78 12.16 22.50
N ILE A 30 -0.22 10.95 22.63
CA ILE A 30 -0.13 10.02 21.49
C ILE A 30 -1.53 9.63 20.99
N ALA A 31 -2.46 9.36 21.91
CA ALA A 31 -3.85 9.03 21.56
C ALA A 31 -4.55 10.21 20.87
N ALA A 32 -4.37 11.43 21.37
CA ALA A 32 -4.92 12.64 20.76
C ALA A 32 -4.38 12.87 19.34
N LEU A 33 -3.07 12.71 19.14
CA LEU A 33 -2.43 12.82 17.83
C LEU A 33 -2.94 11.77 16.83
N LEU A 34 -3.15 10.54 17.30
CA LEU A 34 -3.71 9.48 16.46
C LEU A 34 -5.17 9.76 16.10
N THR A 35 -5.96 10.32 17.03
CA THR A 35 -7.36 10.69 16.79
C THR A 35 -7.47 11.89 15.84
N GLU A 36 -6.61 12.89 15.99
CA GLU A 36 -6.58 14.09 15.15
C GLU A 36 -6.22 13.77 13.69
N ASN A 37 -5.41 12.72 13.47
CA ASN A 37 -4.99 12.27 12.16
C ASN A 37 -5.86 11.11 11.58
N ASN A 38 -6.76 10.53 12.37
CA ASN A 38 -7.75 9.57 11.87
C ASN A 38 -9.02 10.32 11.49
N SER A 39 -9.33 10.34 10.19
CA SER A 39 -10.71 10.59 9.79
C SER A 39 -11.57 9.44 10.31
N ASP A 40 -12.70 9.73 10.93
CA ASP A 40 -13.71 8.73 11.33
C ASP A 40 -14.38 8.03 10.12
N ASP A 41 -13.94 8.35 8.91
CA ASP A 41 -14.34 7.67 7.68
C ASP A 41 -13.81 6.23 7.70
N VAL A 42 -14.64 5.33 8.16
CA VAL A 42 -14.47 3.89 7.95
C VAL A 42 -14.27 3.69 6.45
N ALA A 43 -13.14 3.13 6.06
CA ALA A 43 -12.84 2.85 4.67
C ALA A 43 -13.96 1.97 4.08
N ASP A 44 -14.80 2.56 3.27
CA ASP A 44 -16.04 1.96 2.78
C ASP A 44 -15.78 1.00 1.61
N PHE A 45 -14.54 0.72 1.27
CA PHE A 45 -14.12 -0.10 0.11
C PHE A 45 -14.98 0.13 -1.13
N ASP A 46 -15.67 1.28 -1.18
CA ASP A 46 -16.40 1.73 -2.33
C ASP A 46 -15.46 2.56 -3.23
N VAL A 47 -15.44 2.20 -4.49
CA VAL A 47 -14.62 2.90 -5.48
C VAL A 47 -15.51 3.74 -6.38
N PRO A 48 -15.04 4.93 -6.81
CA PRO A 48 -15.82 5.79 -7.70
C PRO A 48 -16.27 5.04 -8.95
N VAL A 49 -17.55 5.02 -9.24
CA VAL A 49 -18.16 4.30 -10.38
C VAL A 49 -17.58 4.77 -11.71
N GLU A 50 -17.20 6.05 -11.78
CA GLU A 50 -16.63 6.66 -12.99
C GLU A 50 -15.17 6.21 -13.26
N LYS A 51 -14.52 5.58 -12.27
CA LYS A 51 -13.11 5.16 -12.36
C LYS A 51 -12.99 3.64 -12.38
N LYS A 52 -13.44 3.01 -13.47
CA LYS A 52 -13.35 1.56 -13.66
C LYS A 52 -12.32 1.21 -14.73
N PRO A 53 -11.37 0.33 -14.40
CA PRO A 53 -11.06 -0.16 -13.05
C PRO A 53 -10.36 0.91 -12.19
N TYR A 54 -10.63 0.92 -10.88
CA TYR A 54 -9.85 1.68 -9.90
C TYR A 54 -8.51 0.99 -9.68
N VAL A 55 -7.42 1.66 -9.96
CA VAL A 55 -6.09 1.06 -10.01
C VAL A 55 -5.25 1.49 -8.81
N ILE A 56 -4.86 0.53 -7.99
CA ILE A 56 -3.99 0.69 -6.81
C ILE A 56 -2.61 0.10 -7.12
N MET A 57 -1.56 0.91 -7.03
CA MET A 57 -0.19 0.46 -7.12
C MET A 57 0.41 0.37 -5.72
N VAL A 58 0.82 -0.84 -5.28
CA VAL A 58 1.36 -1.05 -3.94
C VAL A 58 2.87 -1.02 -3.97
N VAL A 59 3.46 -0.13 -3.17
CA VAL A 59 4.91 0.10 -3.08
C VAL A 59 5.41 -0.08 -1.64
N GLY A 60 6.70 -0.26 -1.46
CA GLY A 60 7.35 -0.45 -0.17
C GLY A 60 8.54 -1.39 -0.28
N VAL A 61 9.43 -1.42 0.71
CA VAL A 61 10.62 -2.28 0.68
C VAL A 61 10.27 -3.76 0.80
N ASN A 62 11.23 -4.64 0.48
CA ASN A 62 11.01 -6.08 0.60
C ASN A 62 10.83 -6.48 2.07
N GLY A 63 9.91 -7.40 2.34
CA GLY A 63 9.68 -7.95 3.68
C GLY A 63 8.71 -7.16 4.57
N VAL A 64 8.23 -5.97 4.16
CA VAL A 64 7.28 -5.17 4.95
C VAL A 64 5.83 -5.67 4.92
N GLY A 65 5.55 -6.72 4.14
CA GLY A 65 4.20 -7.30 4.08
C GLY A 65 3.32 -6.82 2.94
N LYS A 66 3.88 -6.24 1.84
CA LYS A 66 3.10 -5.79 0.67
C LYS A 66 2.13 -6.85 0.16
N THR A 67 2.63 -8.02 -0.21
CA THR A 67 1.82 -9.11 -0.78
C THR A 67 0.71 -9.56 0.18
N THR A 68 0.99 -9.60 1.49
CA THR A 68 -0.01 -9.91 2.52
C THR A 68 -1.08 -8.82 2.61
N THR A 69 -0.68 -7.55 2.55
CA THR A 69 -1.60 -6.40 2.54
C THR A 69 -2.50 -6.43 1.31
N ILE A 70 -1.94 -6.72 0.13
CA ILE A 70 -2.68 -6.88 -1.13
C ILE A 70 -3.74 -7.97 -0.99
N GLY A 71 -3.38 -9.14 -0.45
CA GLY A 71 -4.34 -10.23 -0.23
C GLY A 71 -5.50 -9.84 0.67
N LYS A 72 -5.22 -9.10 1.75
CA LYS A 72 -6.25 -8.59 2.67
C LYS A 72 -7.14 -7.54 2.01
N LEU A 73 -6.57 -6.60 1.25
CA LEU A 73 -7.33 -5.60 0.50
C LEU A 73 -8.24 -6.26 -0.55
N ALA A 74 -7.70 -7.20 -1.32
CA ALA A 74 -8.47 -7.96 -2.32
C ALA A 74 -9.67 -8.66 -1.67
N TYR A 75 -9.48 -9.28 -0.50
CA TYR A 75 -10.57 -9.88 0.27
C TYR A 75 -11.64 -8.87 0.67
N GLN A 76 -11.25 -7.69 1.16
CA GLN A 76 -12.20 -6.67 1.59
C GLN A 76 -12.99 -6.09 0.41
N PHE A 77 -12.34 -5.78 -0.70
CA PHE A 77 -13.02 -5.35 -1.92
C PHE A 77 -14.00 -6.41 -2.44
N LYS A 78 -13.58 -7.68 -2.46
CA LYS A 78 -14.46 -8.77 -2.86
C LYS A 78 -15.64 -8.93 -1.92
N LYS A 79 -15.42 -8.81 -0.60
CA LYS A 79 -16.50 -8.83 0.40
C LYS A 79 -17.49 -7.68 0.21
N ALA A 80 -17.02 -6.51 -0.26
CA ALA A 80 -17.85 -5.38 -0.66
C ALA A 80 -18.53 -5.54 -2.03
N GLY A 81 -18.46 -6.74 -2.65
CA GLY A 81 -19.11 -7.06 -3.92
C GLY A 81 -18.36 -6.55 -5.16
N LYS A 82 -17.10 -6.12 -5.02
CA LYS A 82 -16.30 -5.63 -6.15
C LYS A 82 -15.56 -6.78 -6.85
N SER A 83 -15.45 -6.71 -8.16
CA SER A 83 -14.58 -7.59 -8.95
C SER A 83 -13.15 -7.05 -8.93
N VAL A 84 -12.19 -7.92 -8.56
CA VAL A 84 -10.79 -7.53 -8.32
C VAL A 84 -9.86 -8.33 -9.21
N TYR A 85 -8.81 -7.69 -9.72
CA TYR A 85 -7.70 -8.30 -10.43
C TYR A 85 -6.37 -7.96 -9.74
N LEU A 86 -5.48 -8.95 -9.63
CA LEU A 86 -4.14 -8.78 -9.06
C LEU A 86 -3.08 -8.91 -10.15
N GLY A 87 -2.06 -8.05 -10.09
CA GLY A 87 -0.90 -8.09 -10.99
C GLY A 87 0.40 -8.37 -10.21
N ALA A 88 1.09 -9.46 -10.56
CA ALA A 88 2.36 -9.87 -9.93
C ALA A 88 3.55 -9.20 -10.62
N ALA A 89 3.75 -7.90 -10.40
CA ALA A 89 4.83 -7.14 -11.02
C ALA A 89 6.17 -7.17 -10.26
N ASP A 90 6.29 -7.87 -9.13
CA ASP A 90 7.59 -8.23 -8.50
C ASP A 90 8.19 -9.47 -9.19
N THR A 91 8.47 -9.36 -10.48
CA THR A 91 8.82 -10.46 -11.38
C THR A 91 10.16 -11.11 -11.11
N PHE A 92 11.02 -10.49 -10.30
CA PHE A 92 12.36 -10.98 -9.99
C PHE A 92 12.40 -11.82 -8.70
N ARG A 93 11.28 -11.93 -7.99
CA ARG A 93 11.16 -12.71 -6.75
C ARG A 93 10.09 -13.79 -6.90
N ALA A 94 10.55 -15.00 -7.20
CA ALA A 94 9.65 -16.17 -7.38
C ALA A 94 8.70 -16.34 -6.18
N ALA A 95 9.23 -16.26 -4.96
CA ALA A 95 8.43 -16.39 -3.74
C ALA A 95 7.34 -15.29 -3.60
N ALA A 96 7.59 -14.08 -4.08
CA ALA A 96 6.58 -13.01 -4.05
C ALA A 96 5.44 -13.30 -5.04
N VAL A 97 5.79 -13.72 -6.25
CA VAL A 97 4.80 -14.11 -7.28
C VAL A 97 3.97 -15.30 -6.79
N GLU A 98 4.60 -16.35 -6.26
CA GLU A 98 3.92 -17.53 -5.72
C GLU A 98 3.00 -17.16 -4.54
N GLN A 99 3.47 -16.32 -3.63
CA GLN A 99 2.67 -15.84 -2.50
C GLN A 99 1.43 -15.07 -2.96
N LEU A 100 1.56 -14.22 -3.98
CA LEU A 100 0.42 -13.48 -4.53
C LEU A 100 -0.60 -14.43 -5.17
N VAL A 101 -0.12 -15.46 -5.87
CA VAL A 101 -0.99 -16.50 -6.46
C VAL A 101 -1.77 -17.23 -5.37
N ILE A 102 -1.09 -17.65 -4.29
CA ILE A 102 -1.76 -18.31 -3.14
C ILE A 102 -2.83 -17.39 -2.53
N TRP A 103 -2.55 -16.09 -2.41
CA TRP A 103 -3.56 -15.13 -1.95
C TRP A 103 -4.73 -15.03 -2.93
N GLY A 104 -4.47 -14.94 -4.23
CA GLY A 104 -5.50 -14.90 -5.26
C GLY A 104 -6.43 -16.12 -5.18
N GLU A 105 -5.86 -17.33 -5.05
CA GLU A 105 -6.62 -18.57 -4.87
C GLU A 105 -7.47 -18.56 -3.59
N ARG A 106 -6.89 -18.12 -2.45
CA ARG A 106 -7.62 -18.05 -1.16
C ARG A 106 -8.82 -17.12 -1.18
N VAL A 107 -8.72 -16.00 -1.89
CA VAL A 107 -9.79 -15.00 -1.96
C VAL A 107 -10.60 -15.12 -3.25
N ASP A 108 -10.28 -16.11 -4.09
CA ASP A 108 -10.91 -16.36 -5.38
C ASP A 108 -10.91 -15.11 -6.26
N VAL A 109 -9.72 -14.60 -6.53
CA VAL A 109 -9.42 -13.41 -7.33
C VAL A 109 -8.36 -13.75 -8.37
N PRO A 110 -8.54 -13.44 -9.67
CA PRO A 110 -7.55 -13.71 -10.70
C PRO A 110 -6.24 -12.95 -10.48
N VAL A 111 -5.12 -13.66 -10.68
CA VAL A 111 -3.78 -13.11 -10.61
C VAL A 111 -3.13 -13.19 -11.99
N ILE A 112 -2.78 -12.04 -12.55
CA ILE A 112 -2.04 -11.95 -13.80
C ILE A 112 -0.54 -11.96 -13.48
N LYS A 113 0.17 -12.88 -14.08
CA LYS A 113 1.61 -13.07 -13.96
C LYS A 113 2.24 -13.41 -15.29
N GLN A 114 3.52 -13.16 -15.42
CA GLN A 114 4.33 -13.59 -16.54
C GLN A 114 5.50 -14.47 -16.07
N LYS A 115 6.38 -14.89 -16.99
CA LYS A 115 7.58 -15.64 -16.64
C LYS A 115 8.49 -14.83 -15.71
N MET A 116 9.27 -15.50 -14.89
CA MET A 116 10.28 -14.88 -14.03
C MET A 116 11.21 -13.96 -14.82
N GLY A 117 11.49 -12.80 -14.28
CA GLY A 117 12.33 -11.77 -14.90
C GLY A 117 11.67 -11.02 -16.06
N ALA A 118 10.38 -11.23 -16.33
CA ALA A 118 9.63 -10.41 -17.28
C ALA A 118 9.63 -8.93 -16.85
N ASP A 119 9.39 -8.03 -17.80
CA ASP A 119 9.27 -6.60 -17.50
C ASP A 119 8.06 -6.34 -16.60
N PRO A 120 8.24 -5.78 -15.38
CA PRO A 120 7.14 -5.44 -14.47
C PRO A 120 6.05 -4.60 -15.13
N ALA A 121 6.43 -3.67 -16.02
CA ALA A 121 5.48 -2.83 -16.74
C ALA A 121 4.59 -3.64 -17.72
N SER A 122 5.11 -4.72 -18.30
CA SER A 122 4.30 -5.61 -19.15
C SER A 122 3.26 -6.39 -18.35
N VAL A 123 3.60 -6.81 -17.12
CA VAL A 123 2.63 -7.44 -16.21
C VAL A 123 1.52 -6.47 -15.84
N ALA A 124 1.86 -5.23 -15.52
CA ALA A 124 0.88 -4.19 -15.22
C ALA A 124 -0.04 -3.92 -16.42
N PHE A 125 0.52 -3.84 -17.64
CA PHE A 125 -0.25 -3.68 -18.88
C PHE A 125 -1.25 -4.82 -19.08
N ASP A 126 -0.80 -6.07 -18.99
CA ASP A 126 -1.65 -7.24 -19.17
C ASP A 126 -2.75 -7.33 -18.12
N THR A 127 -2.41 -6.96 -16.86
CA THR A 127 -3.37 -6.94 -15.76
C THR A 127 -4.48 -5.93 -16.02
N LEU A 128 -4.13 -4.69 -16.38
CA LEU A 128 -5.11 -3.65 -16.66
C LEU A 128 -5.93 -3.99 -17.92
N SER A 129 -5.30 -4.51 -18.97
CA SER A 129 -5.99 -4.91 -20.20
C SER A 129 -7.01 -6.01 -19.93
N SER A 130 -6.64 -7.02 -19.12
CA SER A 130 -7.54 -8.09 -18.70
C SER A 130 -8.69 -7.56 -17.84
N ALA A 131 -8.41 -6.66 -16.91
CA ALA A 131 -9.41 -6.05 -16.02
C ALA A 131 -10.42 -5.21 -16.81
N VAL A 132 -9.95 -4.38 -17.74
CA VAL A 132 -10.83 -3.58 -18.63
C VAL A 132 -11.70 -4.48 -19.49
N ALA A 133 -11.13 -5.52 -20.12
CA ALA A 133 -11.88 -6.46 -20.95
C ALA A 133 -12.98 -7.21 -20.18
N ASN A 134 -12.80 -7.43 -18.88
CA ASN A 134 -13.75 -8.10 -18.00
C ASN A 134 -14.59 -7.12 -17.13
N ASN A 135 -14.52 -5.82 -17.39
CA ASN A 135 -15.24 -4.78 -16.66
C ASN A 135 -15.03 -4.87 -15.13
N ALA A 136 -13.80 -5.15 -14.71
CA ALA A 136 -13.43 -5.26 -13.31
C ALA A 136 -13.54 -3.90 -12.58
N ASP A 137 -13.86 -3.95 -11.29
CA ASP A 137 -13.99 -2.74 -10.45
C ASP A 137 -12.64 -2.23 -9.95
N VAL A 138 -11.75 -3.15 -9.55
CA VAL A 138 -10.47 -2.84 -8.89
C VAL A 138 -9.33 -3.64 -9.47
N VAL A 139 -8.18 -2.98 -9.62
CA VAL A 139 -6.90 -3.63 -9.94
C VAL A 139 -5.88 -3.28 -8.86
N ILE A 140 -5.16 -4.27 -8.35
CA ILE A 140 -4.07 -4.07 -7.39
C ILE A 140 -2.78 -4.65 -7.97
N ILE A 141 -1.74 -3.82 -8.09
CA ILE A 141 -0.44 -4.22 -8.63
C ILE A 141 0.59 -4.32 -7.51
N ASP A 142 1.15 -5.53 -7.33
CA ASP A 142 2.28 -5.77 -6.43
C ASP A 142 3.58 -5.43 -7.14
N THR A 143 4.39 -4.50 -6.57
CA THR A 143 5.64 -4.06 -7.17
C THR A 143 6.86 -4.52 -6.38
N ALA A 144 8.03 -4.52 -7.03
CA ALA A 144 9.31 -4.78 -6.37
C ALA A 144 9.61 -3.73 -5.29
N GLY A 145 10.40 -4.14 -4.28
CA GLY A 145 10.77 -3.28 -3.14
C GLY A 145 12.27 -3.32 -2.82
N ARG A 146 13.14 -2.96 -3.78
CA ARG A 146 14.59 -3.05 -3.63
C ARG A 146 15.17 -1.78 -3.02
N LEU A 147 15.42 -1.78 -1.70
CA LEU A 147 15.97 -0.62 -1.00
C LEU A 147 17.38 -0.21 -1.47
N HIS A 148 18.21 -1.20 -1.81
CA HIS A 148 19.62 -0.99 -2.17
C HIS A 148 19.85 -0.36 -3.56
N ASN A 149 18.82 -0.24 -4.39
CA ASN A 149 18.86 0.43 -5.69
C ASN A 149 17.66 1.37 -5.84
N LYS A 150 17.63 2.44 -5.05
CA LYS A 150 16.53 3.41 -5.02
C LYS A 150 16.27 4.04 -6.40
N VAL A 151 17.31 4.43 -7.12
CA VAL A 151 17.18 5.05 -8.45
C VAL A 151 16.59 4.07 -9.47
N GLY A 152 17.09 2.84 -9.51
CA GLY A 152 16.57 1.81 -10.41
C GLY A 152 15.10 1.46 -10.11
N LEU A 153 14.75 1.36 -8.83
CA LEU A 153 13.39 1.12 -8.38
C LEU A 153 12.45 2.26 -8.79
N MET A 154 12.85 3.52 -8.58
CA MET A 154 12.03 4.68 -8.96
C MET A 154 11.80 4.77 -10.47
N ASN A 155 12.82 4.44 -11.27
CA ASN A 155 12.69 4.36 -12.74
C ASN A 155 11.71 3.23 -13.15
N GLU A 156 11.78 2.07 -12.48
CA GLU A 156 10.87 0.95 -12.71
C GLU A 156 9.42 1.33 -12.36
N LEU A 157 9.18 1.92 -11.19
CA LEU A 157 7.86 2.39 -10.76
C LEU A 157 7.30 3.46 -11.71
N THR A 158 8.15 4.38 -12.17
CA THR A 158 7.77 5.39 -13.16
C THR A 158 7.38 4.75 -14.49
N LYS A 159 8.12 3.73 -14.94
CA LYS A 159 7.79 2.97 -16.14
C LYS A 159 6.46 2.25 -16.01
N ILE A 160 6.22 1.57 -14.90
CA ILE A 160 4.94 0.90 -14.59
C ILE A 160 3.80 1.92 -14.68
N LYS A 161 3.91 3.05 -13.96
CA LYS A 161 2.93 4.14 -13.99
C LYS A 161 2.63 4.64 -15.41
N ASN A 162 3.67 4.88 -16.21
CA ASN A 162 3.50 5.38 -17.58
C ASN A 162 2.83 4.36 -18.49
N VAL A 163 3.07 3.06 -18.28
CA VAL A 163 2.43 1.99 -19.04
C VAL A 163 0.97 1.81 -18.63
N MET A 164 0.67 1.89 -17.33
CA MET A 164 -0.72 1.85 -16.84
C MET A 164 -1.59 2.92 -17.49
N LYS A 165 -1.08 4.15 -17.63
CA LYS A 165 -1.78 5.28 -18.27
C LYS A 165 -2.15 5.05 -19.74
N LYS A 166 -1.47 4.13 -20.43
CA LYS A 166 -1.81 3.76 -21.81
C LYS A 166 -3.09 2.94 -21.90
N VAL A 167 -3.47 2.25 -20.80
CA VAL A 167 -4.67 1.41 -20.73
C VAL A 167 -5.79 2.16 -20.00
N VAL A 168 -5.46 2.74 -18.85
CA VAL A 168 -6.38 3.54 -18.02
C VAL A 168 -5.72 4.91 -17.81
N PRO A 169 -6.21 5.98 -18.45
CA PRO A 169 -5.53 7.29 -18.47
C PRO A 169 -5.24 7.88 -17.09
N ASP A 170 -6.11 7.62 -16.12
CA ASP A 170 -5.98 8.12 -14.74
C ASP A 170 -5.17 7.19 -13.81
N ALA A 171 -4.68 6.05 -14.32
CA ALA A 171 -3.94 5.09 -13.50
C ALA A 171 -2.50 5.54 -13.20
N PRO A 172 -1.99 5.15 -12.02
CA PRO A 172 -2.72 4.59 -10.90
C PRO A 172 -3.57 5.66 -10.22
N ASN A 173 -4.78 5.29 -9.78
CA ASN A 173 -5.65 6.20 -9.03
C ASN A 173 -5.12 6.40 -7.60
N GLU A 174 -4.44 5.38 -7.08
CA GLU A 174 -3.83 5.39 -5.75
C GLU A 174 -2.48 4.70 -5.76
N VAL A 175 -1.53 5.24 -4.99
CA VAL A 175 -0.24 4.61 -4.68
C VAL A 175 -0.19 4.35 -3.19
N LEU A 176 -0.28 3.08 -2.80
CA LEU A 176 -0.29 2.64 -1.42
C LEU A 176 1.14 2.28 -0.98
N LEU A 177 1.72 3.06 -0.08
CA LEU A 177 3.00 2.76 0.55
C LEU A 177 2.79 1.88 1.77
N VAL A 178 3.36 0.66 1.75
CA VAL A 178 3.36 -0.25 2.90
C VAL A 178 4.68 -0.11 3.66
N LEU A 179 4.58 0.19 4.94
CA LEU A 179 5.70 0.37 5.86
C LEU A 179 5.63 -0.62 7.01
N ASP A 180 6.79 -1.00 7.54
CA ASP A 180 6.89 -1.75 8.79
C ASP A 180 7.03 -0.76 9.96
N GLY A 181 5.97 -0.62 10.77
CA GLY A 181 5.93 0.27 11.91
C GLY A 181 6.97 -0.05 13.00
N SER A 182 7.54 -1.25 13.00
CA SER A 182 8.61 -1.63 13.95
C SER A 182 9.98 -1.03 13.60
N THR A 183 10.17 -0.53 12.37
CA THR A 183 11.45 -0.01 11.88
C THR A 183 11.72 1.45 12.25
N GLY A 184 10.77 2.12 12.94
CA GLY A 184 10.94 3.48 13.47
C GLY A 184 11.37 4.50 12.43
N GLN A 185 12.50 5.17 12.65
CA GLN A 185 13.04 6.21 11.77
C GLN A 185 13.25 5.73 10.32
N ASN A 186 13.59 4.46 10.11
CA ASN A 186 13.76 3.91 8.77
C ASN A 186 12.46 3.90 7.96
N ALA A 187 11.31 3.69 8.60
CA ALA A 187 10.00 3.79 7.93
C ALA A 187 9.74 5.22 7.44
N PHE A 188 10.10 6.22 8.25
CA PHE A 188 9.97 7.62 7.87
C PHE A 188 10.86 8.01 6.67
N GLU A 189 12.10 7.49 6.62
CA GLU A 189 13.01 7.71 5.49
C GLU A 189 12.53 7.02 4.20
N GLN A 190 11.75 5.93 4.30
CA GLN A 190 11.14 5.27 3.15
C GLN A 190 9.96 6.06 2.57
N ALA A 191 9.30 6.89 3.37
CA ALA A 191 8.18 7.71 2.95
C ALA A 191 8.61 9.00 2.20
N LYS A 192 9.87 9.42 2.33
CA LYS A 192 10.49 10.51 1.58
C LYS A 192 10.93 10.08 0.19
#